data_3e93432e3df5f1bd5a933812e5cbffe8
#
_entry.id   3e93432e3df5f1bd5a933812e5cbffe8
#
_cell.length_a   1.000
_cell.length_b   1.000
_cell.length_c   1.000
_cell.angle_alpha   90.00
_cell.angle_beta   90.00
_cell.angle_gamma   90.00
#
_symmetry.space_group_name_H-M   'P 1'
#
loop_
_entity.id
_entity.type
_entity.pdbx_description
1 polymer ?
#
loop_
_entity_poly.entity_id
_entity_poly.type
_entity_poly.pdbx_seq_one_letter_code
_entity_poly.pdbx_strand_id
1 'polypeptide(L)'
;MQQQGEYTINGSVDSIWQALNDPDALKASIPGCQSIEQVDAENLKATVRAKVGPVNAAFAVTLVLTDVKAPYSYTLNGEVRGGAGVAKGTAQVLLEALPENPTETYAGPRTRLSYQVQASVGGKLAQVGSRLIDGAAKKMSDDFFAAFSEAFMQNDTAQGTQGAQADASQEKSEAETPVERAKDGTSFIWITAFVVLITAMVLAL
;
A
#
# COMPACT_ATOMS: atom_id res chain seq x y z
N MET A 1 17.82 8.01 9.14
CA MET A 1 17.74 6.79 8.34
C MET A 1 17.18 7.13 6.97
N GLN A 2 17.77 6.57 5.92
CA GLN A 2 17.27 6.71 4.55
C GLN A 2 17.18 5.31 3.94
N GLN A 3 16.09 5.05 3.22
CA GLN A 3 15.88 3.79 2.51
C GLN A 3 15.22 4.06 1.16
N GLN A 4 15.54 3.25 0.18
CA GLN A 4 14.92 3.26 -1.14
C GLN A 4 14.76 1.84 -1.64
N GLY A 5 13.79 1.62 -2.51
CA GLY A 5 13.55 0.32 -3.13
C GLY A 5 12.77 0.46 -4.42
N GLU A 6 12.77 -0.62 -5.18
CA GLU A 6 12.06 -0.73 -6.45
C GLU A 6 11.50 -2.14 -6.58
N TYR A 7 10.25 -2.25 -7.03
CA TYR A 7 9.55 -3.51 -7.27
C TYR A 7 8.80 -3.46 -8.59
N THR A 8 8.85 -4.57 -9.32
CA THR A 8 8.03 -4.76 -10.52
C THR A 8 6.80 -5.59 -10.16
N ILE A 9 5.61 -5.08 -10.47
CA ILE A 9 4.33 -5.70 -10.17
C ILE A 9 3.60 -5.93 -11.50
N ASN A 10 3.07 -7.12 -11.68
CA ASN A 10 2.26 -7.47 -12.85
C ASN A 10 0.88 -6.81 -12.74
N GLY A 11 0.59 -5.87 -13.59
CA GLY A 11 -0.64 -5.08 -13.61
C GLY A 11 -0.42 -3.68 -14.19
N SER A 12 -1.51 -3.05 -14.61
CA SER A 12 -1.47 -1.66 -15.06
C SER A 12 -1.26 -0.68 -13.90
N VAL A 13 -0.78 0.52 -14.17
CA VAL A 13 -0.61 1.58 -13.16
C VAL A 13 -1.93 1.83 -12.44
N ASP A 14 -3.05 1.91 -13.17
CA ASP A 14 -4.37 2.18 -12.60
C ASP A 14 -4.85 1.05 -11.70
N SER A 15 -4.72 -0.21 -12.12
CA SER A 15 -5.16 -1.36 -11.33
C SER A 15 -4.31 -1.55 -10.06
N ILE A 16 -3.01 -1.34 -10.16
CA ILE A 16 -2.11 -1.37 -9.00
C ILE A 16 -2.42 -0.19 -8.07
N TRP A 17 -2.65 1.01 -8.62
CA TRP A 17 -3.09 2.16 -7.84
C TRP A 17 -4.37 1.85 -7.04
N GLN A 18 -5.38 1.26 -7.66
CA GLN A 18 -6.62 0.86 -6.99
C GLN A 18 -6.38 -0.16 -5.89
N ALA A 19 -5.64 -1.24 -6.17
CA ALA A 19 -5.33 -2.28 -5.19
C ALA A 19 -4.51 -1.75 -4.00
N LEU A 20 -3.58 -0.85 -4.27
CA LEU A 20 -2.82 -0.16 -3.24
C LEU A 20 -3.67 0.85 -2.43
N ASN A 21 -4.90 1.13 -2.84
CA ASN A 21 -5.90 1.95 -2.15
C ASN A 21 -7.06 1.12 -1.55
N ASP A 22 -6.96 -0.18 -1.56
CA ASP A 22 -7.92 -1.10 -0.94
C ASP A 22 -7.46 -1.48 0.49
N PRO A 23 -8.21 -1.08 1.56
CA PRO A 23 -7.87 -1.41 2.94
C PRO A 23 -7.74 -2.90 3.21
N ASP A 24 -8.56 -3.72 2.57
CA ASP A 24 -8.57 -5.17 2.78
C ASP A 24 -7.35 -5.81 2.12
N ALA A 25 -7.02 -5.41 0.90
CA ALA A 25 -5.81 -5.87 0.20
C ALA A 25 -4.54 -5.54 1.00
N LEU A 26 -4.49 -4.35 1.58
CA LEU A 26 -3.34 -3.95 2.40
C LEU A 26 -3.26 -4.65 3.73
N LYS A 27 -4.39 -4.77 4.43
CA LYS A 27 -4.45 -5.49 5.70
C LYS A 27 -3.95 -6.93 5.53
N ALA A 28 -4.29 -7.56 4.40
CA ALA A 28 -3.83 -8.90 4.07
C ALA A 28 -2.33 -8.95 3.75
N SER A 29 -1.79 -7.89 3.11
CA SER A 29 -0.41 -7.86 2.64
C SER A 29 0.60 -7.36 3.67
N ILE A 30 0.18 -6.57 4.68
CA ILE A 30 1.08 -6.00 5.68
C ILE A 30 1.41 -7.02 6.77
N PRO A 31 2.68 -7.42 6.93
CA PRO A 31 3.07 -8.35 7.97
C PRO A 31 2.76 -7.82 9.37
N GLY A 32 1.97 -8.60 10.13
CA GLY A 32 1.61 -8.26 11.51
C GLY A 32 0.57 -7.14 11.66
N CYS A 33 -0.13 -6.77 10.59
CA CYS A 33 -1.24 -5.81 10.66
C CYS A 33 -2.38 -6.37 11.52
N GLN A 34 -2.78 -5.60 12.54
CA GLN A 34 -3.90 -5.95 13.43
C GLN A 34 -5.17 -5.19 13.05
N SER A 35 -5.04 -3.93 12.70
CA SER A 35 -6.15 -3.08 12.25
C SER A 35 -5.68 -2.01 11.28
N ILE A 36 -6.56 -1.63 10.36
CA ILE A 36 -6.45 -0.46 9.50
C ILE A 36 -7.78 0.28 9.58
N GLU A 37 -7.73 1.59 9.74
CA GLU A 37 -8.88 2.47 9.81
C GLU A 37 -8.60 3.72 8.98
N GLN A 38 -9.43 3.99 8.00
CA GLN A 38 -9.44 5.25 7.28
C GLN A 38 -10.24 6.27 8.09
N VAL A 39 -9.58 7.31 8.58
CA VAL A 39 -10.21 8.34 9.41
C VAL A 39 -10.94 9.38 8.54
N ASP A 40 -10.30 9.79 7.48
CA ASP A 40 -10.85 10.70 6.47
C ASP A 40 -10.07 10.57 5.15
N ALA A 41 -10.35 11.48 4.22
CA ALA A 41 -9.74 11.46 2.90
C ALA A 41 -8.20 11.64 2.92
N GLU A 42 -7.51 12.09 3.95
CA GLU A 42 -6.04 12.28 4.07
C GLU A 42 -5.41 11.58 5.26
N ASN A 43 -6.18 10.97 6.09
CA ASN A 43 -5.68 10.41 7.33
C ASN A 43 -6.04 8.94 7.50
N LEU A 44 -5.03 8.15 7.82
CA LEU A 44 -5.17 6.73 8.08
C LEU A 44 -4.51 6.36 9.41
N LYS A 45 -5.15 5.47 10.14
CA LYS A 45 -4.59 4.87 11.36
C LYS A 45 -4.48 3.36 11.21
N ALA A 46 -3.44 2.80 11.81
CA ALA A 46 -3.31 1.36 11.89
C ALA A 46 -2.61 0.92 13.17
N THR A 47 -2.78 -0.36 13.47
CA THR A 47 -2.00 -1.03 14.51
C THR A 47 -1.25 -2.19 13.87
N VAL A 48 0.06 -2.20 14.06
CA VAL A 48 0.93 -3.25 13.51
C VAL A 48 1.80 -3.83 14.62
N ARG A 49 1.87 -5.15 14.70
CA ARG A 49 2.82 -5.85 15.57
C ARG A 49 4.07 -6.18 14.79
N ALA A 50 5.21 -5.68 15.26
CA ALA A 50 6.49 -5.91 14.60
C ALA A 50 7.58 -6.38 15.56
N LYS A 51 8.56 -7.13 15.01
CA LYS A 51 9.74 -7.59 15.73
C LYS A 51 10.98 -7.01 15.07
N VAL A 52 11.73 -6.22 15.85
CA VAL A 52 13.01 -5.61 15.42
C VAL A 52 14.10 -5.99 16.40
N GLY A 53 14.97 -6.92 16.01
CA GLY A 53 15.95 -7.48 16.91
C GLY A 53 15.31 -8.09 18.18
N PRO A 54 15.66 -7.62 19.39
CA PRO A 54 15.09 -8.11 20.64
C PRO A 54 13.70 -7.49 20.94
N VAL A 55 13.28 -6.45 20.23
CA VAL A 55 12.02 -5.74 20.46
C VAL A 55 10.89 -6.43 19.70
N ASN A 56 9.81 -6.78 20.41
CA ASN A 56 8.56 -7.27 19.82
C ASN A 56 7.40 -6.51 20.47
N ALA A 57 6.75 -5.64 19.72
CA ALA A 57 5.71 -4.76 20.23
C ALA A 57 4.61 -4.47 19.21
N ALA A 58 3.48 -3.97 19.71
CA ALA A 58 2.44 -3.36 18.87
C ALA A 58 2.70 -1.85 18.79
N PHE A 59 2.50 -1.32 17.58
CA PHE A 59 2.74 0.07 17.24
C PHE A 59 1.48 0.69 16.66
N ALA A 60 1.09 1.85 17.17
CA ALA A 60 0.07 2.68 16.59
C ALA A 60 0.71 3.56 15.50
N VAL A 61 0.14 3.54 14.33
CA VAL A 61 0.61 4.25 13.14
C VAL A 61 -0.42 5.27 12.72
N THR A 62 0.02 6.50 12.45
CA THR A 62 -0.78 7.55 11.84
C THR A 62 -0.10 8.02 10.58
N LEU A 63 -0.84 8.10 9.48
CA LEU A 63 -0.35 8.53 8.18
C LEU A 63 -1.17 9.69 7.63
N VAL A 64 -0.48 10.61 6.96
CA VAL A 64 -1.07 11.72 6.22
C VAL A 64 -0.54 11.69 4.80
N LEU A 65 -1.44 11.69 3.83
CA LEU A 65 -1.13 11.74 2.42
C LEU A 65 -1.02 13.19 1.94
N THR A 66 -0.02 13.47 1.10
CA THR A 66 0.19 14.77 0.48
C THR A 66 0.72 14.63 -0.95
N ASP A 67 0.72 15.71 -1.72
CA ASP A 67 1.29 15.77 -3.07
C ASP A 67 0.79 14.68 -4.03
N VAL A 68 -0.49 14.33 -3.92
CA VAL A 68 -1.09 13.25 -4.70
C VAL A 68 -1.21 13.65 -6.17
N LYS A 69 -0.63 12.84 -7.04
CA LYS A 69 -0.73 12.91 -8.51
C LYS A 69 -1.19 11.56 -9.04
N ALA A 70 -2.48 11.26 -8.84
CA ALA A 70 -3.06 9.98 -9.24
C ALA A 70 -2.96 9.75 -10.76
N PRO A 71 -2.70 8.53 -11.22
CA PRO A 71 -2.35 7.34 -10.45
C PRO A 71 -0.82 7.13 -10.29
N TYR A 72 -0.02 8.16 -10.42
CA TYR A 72 1.44 8.04 -10.63
C TYR A 72 2.28 8.25 -9.37
N SER A 73 1.91 9.19 -8.51
CA SER A 73 2.78 9.48 -7.35
C SER A 73 2.05 10.15 -6.18
N TYR A 74 2.64 10.04 -5.00
CA TYR A 74 2.21 10.70 -3.78
C TYR A 74 3.35 10.75 -2.75
N THR A 75 3.18 11.61 -1.74
CA THR A 75 4.04 11.72 -0.56
C THR A 75 3.26 11.31 0.68
N LEU A 76 3.91 10.56 1.56
CA LEU A 76 3.38 10.20 2.86
C LEU A 76 4.19 10.80 3.97
N ASN A 77 3.47 11.34 4.93
CA ASN A 77 4.02 11.72 6.22
C ASN A 77 3.44 10.81 7.30
N GLY A 78 4.30 10.22 8.12
CA GLY A 78 3.85 9.28 9.11
C GLY A 78 4.51 9.43 10.46
N GLU A 79 3.75 8.97 11.46
CA GLU A 79 4.23 8.84 12.82
C GLU A 79 3.84 7.47 13.37
N VAL A 80 4.80 6.81 14.03
CA VAL A 80 4.59 5.55 14.75
C VAL A 80 4.89 5.76 16.22
N ARG A 81 4.04 5.21 17.07
CA ARG A 81 4.18 5.27 18.52
C ARG A 81 3.97 3.88 19.12
N GLY A 82 4.84 3.50 20.05
CA GLY A 82 4.71 2.25 20.80
C GLY A 82 5.47 2.29 22.11
N GLY A 83 5.31 1.26 22.93
CA GLY A 83 6.02 1.15 24.21
C GLY A 83 7.54 1.08 24.08
N ALA A 84 8.07 0.84 22.90
CA ALA A 84 9.49 0.76 22.60
C ALA A 84 10.08 2.06 22.04
N GLY A 85 9.24 3.03 21.62
CA GLY A 85 9.73 4.31 21.12
C GLY A 85 8.75 5.00 20.17
N VAL A 86 9.29 5.98 19.45
CA VAL A 86 8.57 6.77 18.44
C VAL A 86 9.42 6.91 17.20
N ALA A 87 8.76 6.89 16.03
CA ALA A 87 9.42 7.26 14.79
C ALA A 87 8.55 8.22 13.96
N LYS A 88 9.21 9.03 13.16
CA LYS A 88 8.58 9.95 12.20
C LYS A 88 9.32 9.90 10.89
N GLY A 89 8.60 9.97 9.79
CA GLY A 89 9.22 9.91 8.49
C GLY A 89 8.32 10.40 7.36
N THR A 90 8.96 10.55 6.21
CA THR A 90 8.31 10.88 4.94
C THR A 90 8.74 9.86 3.90
N ALA A 91 7.78 9.37 3.12
CA ALA A 91 8.01 8.48 1.98
C ALA A 91 7.44 9.10 0.71
N GLN A 92 8.23 9.07 -0.36
CA GLN A 92 7.78 9.40 -1.70
C GLN A 92 7.61 8.11 -2.49
N VAL A 93 6.50 7.97 -3.21
CA VAL A 93 6.19 6.79 -4.03
C VAL A 93 5.90 7.23 -5.45
N LEU A 94 6.44 6.46 -6.41
CA LEU A 94 6.25 6.66 -7.84
C LEU A 94 5.87 5.34 -8.50
N LEU A 95 4.85 5.38 -9.36
CA LEU A 95 4.42 4.28 -10.22
C LEU A 95 4.68 4.63 -11.67
N GLU A 96 5.34 3.74 -12.41
CA GLU A 96 5.66 3.91 -13.82
C GLU A 96 5.28 2.66 -14.61
N ALA A 97 4.55 2.83 -15.72
CA ALA A 97 4.29 1.73 -16.64
C ALA A 97 5.60 1.26 -17.28
N LEU A 98 5.84 -0.04 -17.24
CA LEU A 98 6.97 -0.63 -17.94
C LEU A 98 6.58 -0.97 -19.39
N PRO A 99 7.50 -0.85 -20.35
CA PRO A 99 7.26 -1.30 -21.72
C PRO A 99 7.01 -2.81 -21.75
N GLU A 100 6.18 -3.23 -22.70
CA GLU A 100 5.98 -4.65 -22.96
C GLU A 100 7.30 -5.31 -23.35
N ASN A 101 7.58 -6.46 -22.76
CA ASN A 101 8.78 -7.24 -23.07
C ASN A 101 8.33 -8.63 -23.57
N PRO A 102 8.44 -8.91 -24.89
CA PRO A 102 7.97 -10.16 -25.47
C PRO A 102 8.76 -11.40 -25.02
N THR A 103 9.88 -11.23 -24.33
CA THR A 103 10.69 -12.33 -23.81
C THR A 103 10.33 -12.77 -22.39
N GLU A 104 9.41 -12.07 -21.75
CA GLU A 104 8.98 -12.42 -20.39
C GLU A 104 7.77 -13.37 -20.39
N THR A 105 7.67 -14.18 -19.32
CA THR A 105 6.60 -15.18 -19.15
C THR A 105 5.22 -14.54 -18.97
N TYR A 106 5.16 -13.32 -18.44
CA TYR A 106 3.93 -12.56 -18.25
C TYR A 106 3.71 -11.59 -19.43
N ALA A 107 2.64 -11.80 -20.19
CA ALA A 107 2.30 -11.03 -21.40
C ALA A 107 1.41 -9.80 -21.15
N GLY A 108 1.10 -9.49 -19.88
CA GLY A 108 0.25 -8.34 -19.50
C GLY A 108 1.03 -7.07 -19.16
N PRO A 109 0.30 -5.99 -18.83
CA PRO A 109 0.90 -4.74 -18.39
C PRO A 109 1.67 -4.92 -17.08
N ARG A 110 2.78 -4.20 -16.93
CA ARG A 110 3.61 -4.23 -15.74
C ARG A 110 3.90 -2.82 -15.26
N THR A 111 3.99 -2.67 -13.97
CA THR A 111 4.27 -1.39 -13.32
C THR A 111 5.51 -1.52 -12.43
N ARG A 112 6.41 -0.56 -12.56
CA ARG A 112 7.48 -0.34 -11.60
C ARG A 112 6.99 0.58 -10.51
N LEU A 113 7.07 0.12 -9.26
CA LEU A 113 6.88 0.92 -8.07
C LEU A 113 8.25 1.25 -7.48
N SER A 114 8.59 2.51 -7.36
CA SER A 114 9.80 2.97 -6.67
C SER A 114 9.44 3.84 -5.47
N TYR A 115 10.25 3.77 -4.41
CA TYR A 115 10.04 4.57 -3.22
C TYR A 115 11.34 5.07 -2.61
N GLN A 116 11.25 6.23 -1.95
CA GLN A 116 12.31 6.80 -1.12
C GLN A 116 11.74 7.21 0.23
N VAL A 117 12.42 6.81 1.31
CA VAL A 117 12.01 7.11 2.68
C VAL A 117 13.11 7.83 3.43
N GLN A 118 12.71 8.82 4.21
CA GLN A 118 13.54 9.46 5.21
C GLN A 118 12.83 9.39 6.56
N ALA A 119 13.51 8.86 7.58
CA ALA A 119 12.91 8.68 8.90
C ALA A 119 13.90 8.99 10.04
N SER A 120 13.32 9.42 11.16
CA SER A 120 14.01 9.62 12.44
C SER A 120 13.40 8.73 13.51
N VAL A 121 14.24 8.23 14.41
CA VAL A 121 13.89 7.25 15.44
C VAL A 121 14.27 7.74 16.79
N GLY A 122 13.41 7.46 17.79
CA GLY A 122 13.66 7.75 19.18
C GLY A 122 13.28 6.59 20.12
N GLY A 123 13.78 6.65 21.35
CA GLY A 123 13.46 5.67 22.40
C GLY A 123 14.36 4.44 22.38
N LYS A 124 13.88 3.33 22.95
CA LYS A 124 14.63 2.07 23.07
C LYS A 124 15.04 1.48 21.72
N LEU A 125 14.27 1.80 20.68
CA LEU A 125 14.52 1.29 19.34
C LEU A 125 15.72 1.96 18.69
N ALA A 126 15.97 3.22 18.93
CA ALA A 126 17.22 3.86 18.51
C ALA A 126 18.46 3.16 19.07
N GLN A 127 18.32 2.47 20.22
CA GLN A 127 19.40 1.72 20.86
C GLN A 127 19.67 0.35 20.22
N VAL A 128 18.76 -0.19 19.42
CA VAL A 128 18.94 -1.48 18.71
C VAL A 128 20.03 -1.39 17.65
N GLY A 129 20.26 -0.20 17.10
CA GLY A 129 21.29 0.07 16.10
C GLY A 129 20.76 0.03 14.65
N SER A 130 21.24 0.96 13.85
CA SER A 130 20.75 1.19 12.48
C SER A 130 20.80 -0.06 11.60
N ARG A 131 21.85 -0.89 11.71
CA ARG A 131 22.01 -2.08 10.88
C ARG A 131 20.88 -3.12 11.08
N LEU A 132 20.41 -3.33 12.33
CA LEU A 132 19.29 -4.23 12.61
C LEU A 132 17.97 -3.62 12.15
N ILE A 133 17.85 -2.32 12.30
CA ILE A 133 16.72 -1.53 11.82
C ILE A 133 16.63 -1.66 10.28
N ASP A 134 17.70 -1.33 9.54
CA ASP A 134 17.72 -1.40 8.08
C ASP A 134 17.42 -2.81 7.53
N GLY A 135 17.99 -3.86 8.16
CA GLY A 135 17.75 -5.24 7.76
C GLY A 135 16.29 -5.68 7.96
N ALA A 136 15.69 -5.31 9.08
CA ALA A 136 14.30 -5.58 9.35
C ALA A 136 13.40 -4.77 8.37
N ALA A 137 13.74 -3.48 7.98
CA ALA A 137 13.09 -2.63 6.96
C ALA A 137 12.95 -3.37 5.65
N LYS A 138 14.10 -3.71 5.16
CA LYS A 138 14.15 -4.39 3.88
C LYS A 138 13.30 -5.66 3.90
N LYS A 139 13.42 -6.47 4.95
CA LYS A 139 12.63 -7.70 5.05
C LYS A 139 11.13 -7.44 5.03
N MET A 140 10.62 -6.47 5.78
CA MET A 140 9.19 -6.16 5.77
C MET A 140 8.71 -5.63 4.40
N SER A 141 9.51 -4.80 3.73
CA SER A 141 9.19 -4.36 2.37
C SER A 141 9.13 -5.54 1.41
N ASP A 142 10.11 -6.43 1.45
CA ASP A 142 10.14 -7.62 0.61
C ASP A 142 8.93 -8.54 0.89
N ASP A 143 8.63 -8.81 2.17
CA ASP A 143 7.50 -9.64 2.60
C ASP A 143 6.15 -9.02 2.15
N PHE A 144 6.01 -7.70 2.27
CA PHE A 144 4.82 -7.00 1.82
C PHE A 144 4.63 -7.10 0.32
N PHE A 145 5.63 -6.69 -0.46
CA PHE A 145 5.49 -6.67 -1.92
C PHE A 145 5.31 -8.07 -2.50
N ALA A 146 5.87 -9.10 -1.86
CA ALA A 146 5.59 -10.49 -2.21
C ALA A 146 4.12 -10.86 -1.98
N ALA A 147 3.59 -10.60 -0.77
CA ALA A 147 2.20 -10.88 -0.43
C ALA A 147 1.21 -10.05 -1.26
N PHE A 148 1.51 -8.76 -1.47
CA PHE A 148 0.70 -7.87 -2.31
C PHE A 148 0.63 -8.33 -3.76
N SER A 149 1.76 -8.67 -4.36
CA SER A 149 1.79 -9.14 -5.75
C SER A 149 1.04 -10.46 -5.93
N GLU A 150 1.14 -11.37 -4.96
CA GLU A 150 0.39 -12.63 -4.97
C GLU A 150 -1.12 -12.41 -4.86
N ALA A 151 -1.56 -11.61 -3.89
CA ALA A 151 -2.98 -11.29 -3.70
C ALA A 151 -3.57 -10.54 -4.91
N PHE A 152 -2.81 -9.62 -5.49
CA PHE A 152 -3.21 -8.88 -6.68
C PHE A 152 -3.44 -9.80 -7.88
N MET A 153 -2.52 -10.73 -8.15
CA MET A 153 -2.67 -11.69 -9.26
C MET A 153 -3.87 -12.63 -9.07
N GLN A 154 -4.19 -13.03 -7.84
CA GLN A 154 -5.35 -13.88 -7.56
C GLN A 154 -6.66 -13.16 -7.83
N ASN A 155 -6.76 -11.87 -7.48
CA ASN A 155 -7.96 -11.06 -7.70
C ASN A 155 -8.18 -10.73 -9.19
N ASP A 156 -7.12 -10.45 -9.93
CA ASP A 156 -7.19 -10.14 -11.38
C ASP A 156 -7.69 -11.35 -12.18
N THR A 157 -7.27 -12.56 -11.80
CA THR A 157 -7.73 -13.82 -12.41
C THR A 157 -9.21 -14.11 -12.13
N ALA A 158 -9.72 -13.71 -10.94
CA ALA A 158 -11.12 -13.92 -10.56
C ALA A 158 -12.09 -12.96 -11.30
N GLN A 159 -11.66 -11.77 -11.64
CA GLN A 159 -12.46 -10.80 -12.39
C GLN A 159 -12.49 -11.09 -13.91
N GLY A 160 -11.44 -11.68 -14.45
CA GLY A 160 -11.35 -12.08 -15.87
C GLY A 160 -12.32 -13.19 -16.27
N THR A 161 -12.85 -13.96 -15.33
CA THR A 161 -13.75 -15.11 -15.61
C THR A 161 -15.24 -14.74 -15.61
N GLN A 162 -15.63 -13.53 -15.16
CA GLN A 162 -17.04 -13.10 -15.16
C GLN A 162 -17.45 -12.25 -16.38
N GLY A 163 -16.53 -11.95 -17.30
CA GLY A 163 -16.80 -11.14 -18.49
C GLY A 163 -17.30 -11.90 -19.73
N ALA A 164 -17.46 -13.22 -19.66
CA ALA A 164 -17.72 -14.05 -20.87
C ALA A 164 -19.12 -14.70 -20.92
N GLN A 165 -20.10 -14.28 -20.13
CA GLN A 165 -21.47 -14.79 -20.27
C GLN A 165 -22.51 -13.73 -19.94
N ALA A 166 -22.91 -12.93 -20.92
CA ALA A 166 -24.26 -12.35 -21.02
C ALA A 166 -24.41 -11.65 -22.39
N ASP A 167 -24.70 -12.39 -23.44
CA ASP A 167 -25.51 -11.87 -24.53
C ASP A 167 -26.68 -12.87 -24.73
N ALA A 168 -27.87 -12.36 -24.54
CA ALA A 168 -29.15 -12.62 -25.13
C ALA A 168 -30.30 -12.60 -24.11
N SER A 169 -31.06 -11.54 -24.05
CA SER A 169 -32.52 -11.50 -24.27
C SER A 169 -33.15 -10.22 -23.72
N GLN A 170 -33.80 -9.53 -24.63
CA GLN A 170 -34.70 -8.37 -24.48
C GLN A 170 -35.84 -8.64 -23.47
N GLU A 171 -36.36 -7.66 -22.74
CA GLU A 171 -37.41 -6.69 -23.19
C GLU A 171 -37.91 -5.86 -22.00
N LYS A 172 -37.99 -4.53 -22.20
CA LYS A 172 -38.98 -3.52 -21.85
C LYS A 172 -39.86 -3.63 -20.60
N SER A 173 -39.72 -2.68 -19.67
CA SER A 173 -40.84 -1.92 -19.11
C SER A 173 -40.44 -0.62 -18.41
N GLU A 174 -41.26 0.41 -18.59
CA GLU A 174 -41.11 1.80 -18.26
C GLU A 174 -41.14 2.17 -16.77
N ALA A 175 -40.49 3.33 -16.53
CA ALA A 175 -40.86 4.42 -15.58
C ALA A 175 -40.68 4.18 -14.06
N GLU A 176 -39.74 4.91 -13.45
CA GLU A 176 -39.98 6.09 -12.60
C GLU A 176 -38.71 6.59 -11.88
N THR A 177 -38.50 7.90 -12.09
CA THR A 177 -37.78 8.91 -11.32
C THR A 177 -36.39 8.65 -10.70
N PRO A 178 -35.45 9.55 -10.93
CA PRO A 178 -34.09 9.49 -10.46
C PRO A 178 -33.99 10.00 -9.02
N VAL A 179 -33.57 9.16 -8.11
CA VAL A 179 -32.96 9.60 -6.86
C VAL A 179 -31.51 9.91 -7.17
N GLU A 180 -31.21 11.17 -7.12
CA GLU A 180 -29.90 11.79 -7.24
C GLU A 180 -28.94 11.18 -6.21
N ARG A 181 -28.14 10.23 -6.63
CA ARG A 181 -27.03 9.71 -5.85
C ARG A 181 -25.81 10.54 -6.22
N ALA A 182 -25.50 11.49 -5.36
CA ALA A 182 -24.27 12.25 -5.41
C ALA A 182 -23.09 11.29 -5.64
N LYS A 183 -22.45 11.41 -6.80
CA LYS A 183 -21.14 10.83 -7.09
C LYS A 183 -20.09 11.71 -6.43
N ASP A 184 -19.84 11.49 -5.16
CA ASP A 184 -18.63 11.98 -4.53
C ASP A 184 -17.47 11.10 -4.98
N GLY A 185 -16.88 11.46 -6.10
CA GLY A 185 -15.70 10.84 -6.68
C GLY A 185 -14.40 11.31 -6.02
N THR A 186 -14.25 11.12 -4.70
CA THR A 186 -13.05 11.57 -3.96
C THR A 186 -12.63 10.61 -2.85
N SER A 187 -12.79 9.32 -3.06
CA SER A 187 -12.45 8.40 -1.98
C SER A 187 -11.68 7.23 -2.50
N PHE A 188 -10.34 7.24 -2.60
CA PHE A 188 -9.57 5.98 -2.69
C PHE A 188 -8.08 6.20 -2.98
N ILE A 189 -7.39 7.14 -2.32
CA ILE A 189 -5.99 7.44 -2.66
C ILE A 189 -4.98 7.01 -1.55
N TRP A 190 -5.44 6.23 -0.54
CA TRP A 190 -4.89 6.32 0.82
C TRP A 190 -3.80 5.35 1.23
N ILE A 191 -3.62 4.24 0.54
CA ILE A 191 -3.18 3.04 1.25
C ILE A 191 -1.79 2.50 0.85
N THR A 192 -1.27 2.82 -0.31
CA THR A 192 0.04 2.32 -0.79
C THR A 192 1.22 2.74 0.02
N ALA A 193 1.08 3.88 0.56
CA ALA A 193 2.13 4.52 1.30
C ALA A 193 2.27 4.00 2.72
N PHE A 194 1.24 3.35 3.22
CA PHE A 194 1.19 2.71 4.52
C PHE A 194 2.33 1.70 4.71
N VAL A 195 2.63 0.93 3.68
CA VAL A 195 3.64 -0.12 3.77
C VAL A 195 5.05 0.41 3.68
N VAL A 196 5.29 1.31 2.75
CA VAL A 196 6.62 1.91 2.61
C VAL A 196 6.98 2.73 3.84
N LEU A 197 6.01 3.40 4.45
CA LEU A 197 6.25 4.16 5.66
C LEU A 197 6.22 3.30 6.93
N ILE A 198 5.34 2.29 7.03
CA ILE A 198 5.43 1.30 8.12
C ILE A 198 6.73 0.52 8.01
N THR A 199 7.13 0.07 6.84
CA THR A 199 8.42 -0.60 6.71
C THR A 199 9.57 0.31 7.08
N ALA A 200 9.63 1.53 6.63
CA ALA A 200 10.66 2.46 7.04
C ALA A 200 10.50 2.92 8.49
N MET A 201 9.30 2.92 9.03
CA MET A 201 8.99 3.46 10.34
C MET A 201 8.90 2.41 11.44
N VAL A 202 8.40 1.20 11.17
CA VAL A 202 8.55 0.06 12.08
C VAL A 202 10.00 -0.38 12.17
N LEU A 203 10.80 0.04 11.23
CA LEU A 203 12.21 -0.28 11.13
C LEU A 203 13.12 0.85 11.57
N ALA A 204 12.61 2.05 11.55
CA ALA A 204 13.18 3.16 12.29
C ALA A 204 12.83 3.03 13.79
N LEU A 205 12.05 2.07 14.17
CA LEU A 205 11.75 1.64 15.52
C LEU A 205 12.62 0.45 15.92
#